data_bf22ef0dc602ef85615babda4127b195
#
_entry.id   bf22ef0dc602ef85615babda4127b195
#
_cell.length_a   1.000
_cell.length_b   1.000
_cell.length_c   1.000
_cell.angle_alpha   90.00
_cell.angle_beta   90.00
_cell.angle_gamma   90.00
#
_symmetry.space_group_name_H-M   'P 1'
#
loop_
_entity.id
_entity.type
_entity.pdbx_description
1 polymer ?
#
loop_
_entity_poly.entity_id
_entity_poly.type
_entity_poly.pdbx_seq_one_letter_code
_entity_poly.pdbx_strand_id
1 'polypeptide(L)'
;MKRTIGIQLYSLREYSKTRQDFIETIKRVAKIGYKIVEPAGLHDIPAKEFRSILDDLGLEMVSTHSPWAHTPADCQKIIDELGDLRLTNCVCGYGPNDFSDLDAIKRTADNTNAMLEIFSKAGITLFQHNHAFEFDRIGGELKYDIYLRMVSGVKLELDAYWTNNFGAESPVEMVKKFRDRMVLLHLKDGPFRQDANEQTYKNGILDRKITLCPLGQGDMEIARLLEETPDSIKEVIVEHDYSNKEMWQTVTESYEYMTKNGFCVGTV
;
A
#
# COMPACT_ATOMS: atom_id res chain seq x y z
N MET A 1 -20.66 -0.62 8.29
CA MET A 1 -20.74 0.18 7.03
C MET A 1 -19.89 -0.55 6.01
N LYS A 2 -20.29 -0.64 4.73
CA LYS A 2 -19.45 -1.28 3.71
C LYS A 2 -18.26 -0.37 3.38
N ARG A 3 -17.07 -0.97 3.21
CA ARG A 3 -15.86 -0.26 2.82
C ARG A 3 -15.87 0.09 1.34
N THR A 4 -15.18 1.14 0.95
CA THR A 4 -15.01 1.53 -0.47
C THR A 4 -13.79 0.83 -1.05
N ILE A 5 -13.92 0.30 -2.26
CA ILE A 5 -12.82 -0.40 -2.94
C ILE A 5 -11.97 0.56 -3.77
N GLY A 6 -10.68 0.47 -3.59
CA GLY A 6 -9.65 1.15 -4.37
C GLY A 6 -8.66 0.19 -5.00
N ILE A 7 -7.79 0.73 -5.83
CA ILE A 7 -6.70 0.01 -6.48
C ILE A 7 -5.40 0.82 -6.42
N GLN A 8 -4.30 0.14 -6.07
CA GLN A 8 -2.95 0.68 -6.26
C GLN A 8 -2.54 0.52 -7.73
N LEU A 9 -2.28 1.65 -8.39
CA LEU A 9 -2.01 1.70 -9.84
C LEU A 9 -0.65 1.06 -10.23
N TYR A 10 0.24 0.82 -9.27
CA TYR A 10 1.45 0.03 -9.51
C TYR A 10 1.14 -1.35 -10.08
N SER A 11 0.00 -1.93 -9.73
CA SER A 11 -0.51 -3.18 -10.31
C SER A 11 -0.58 -3.13 -11.84
N LEU A 12 -0.87 -1.96 -12.39
CA LEU A 12 -1.08 -1.73 -13.82
C LEU A 12 0.10 -1.03 -14.51
N ARG A 13 1.28 -1.00 -13.87
CA ARG A 13 2.48 -0.31 -14.38
C ARG A 13 2.92 -0.73 -15.79
N GLU A 14 2.66 -2.00 -16.16
CA GLU A 14 3.01 -2.48 -17.48
C GLU A 14 2.12 -1.90 -18.60
N TYR A 15 0.95 -1.37 -18.23
CA TYR A 15 -0.01 -0.70 -19.13
C TYR A 15 0.06 0.82 -19.02
N SER A 16 1.00 1.37 -18.26
CA SER A 16 1.11 2.79 -17.94
C SER A 16 2.50 3.33 -18.31
N LYS A 17 2.98 3.02 -19.50
CA LYS A 17 4.35 3.38 -19.91
C LYS A 17 4.50 4.82 -20.34
N THR A 18 3.45 5.43 -20.85
CA THR A 18 3.40 6.83 -21.24
C THR A 18 2.29 7.54 -20.49
N ARG A 19 2.32 8.87 -20.51
CA ARG A 19 1.22 9.69 -19.99
C ARG A 19 -0.14 9.28 -20.56
N GLN A 20 -0.22 9.07 -21.87
CA GLN A 20 -1.49 8.69 -22.52
C GLN A 20 -1.95 7.29 -22.08
N ASP A 21 -1.04 6.33 -22.02
CA ASP A 21 -1.34 4.98 -21.55
C ASP A 21 -1.86 5.01 -20.10
N PHE A 22 -1.25 5.85 -19.25
CA PHE A 22 -1.67 6.00 -17.87
C PHE A 22 -3.08 6.56 -17.75
N ILE A 23 -3.44 7.57 -18.54
CA ILE A 23 -4.81 8.12 -18.58
C ILE A 23 -5.82 7.05 -19.02
N GLU A 24 -5.50 6.28 -20.07
CA GLU A 24 -6.39 5.19 -20.53
C GLU A 24 -6.49 4.07 -19.48
N THR A 25 -5.42 3.78 -18.76
CA THR A 25 -5.43 2.84 -17.63
C THR A 25 -6.40 3.30 -16.55
N ILE A 26 -6.35 4.58 -16.14
CA ILE A 26 -7.26 5.13 -15.13
C ILE A 26 -8.72 5.09 -15.60
N LYS A 27 -9.00 5.43 -16.85
CA LYS A 27 -10.35 5.32 -17.44
C LYS A 27 -10.87 3.89 -17.39
N ARG A 28 -10.00 2.90 -17.69
CA ARG A 28 -10.40 1.50 -17.63
C ARG A 28 -10.65 1.03 -16.20
N VAL A 29 -9.86 1.48 -15.23
CA VAL A 29 -10.07 1.25 -13.80
C VAL A 29 -11.43 1.78 -13.35
N ALA A 30 -11.78 3.02 -13.73
CA ALA A 30 -13.09 3.59 -13.45
C ALA A 30 -14.23 2.76 -14.08
N LYS A 31 -14.04 2.27 -15.31
CA LYS A 31 -15.03 1.43 -16.02
C LYS A 31 -15.23 0.05 -15.37
N ILE A 32 -14.21 -0.53 -14.72
CA ILE A 32 -14.35 -1.76 -13.94
C ILE A 32 -15.26 -1.50 -12.72
N GLY A 33 -15.21 -0.30 -12.15
CA GLY A 33 -16.03 0.11 -11.02
C GLY A 33 -15.27 0.48 -9.77
N TYR A 34 -13.94 0.48 -9.78
CA TYR A 34 -13.15 1.00 -8.68
C TYR A 34 -13.51 2.46 -8.39
N LYS A 35 -13.62 2.80 -7.12
CA LYS A 35 -13.98 4.15 -6.69
C LYS A 35 -12.77 4.99 -6.33
N ILE A 36 -11.71 4.33 -5.89
CA ILE A 36 -10.49 4.96 -5.39
C ILE A 36 -9.31 4.46 -6.22
N VAL A 37 -8.39 5.37 -6.52
CA VAL A 37 -7.08 5.04 -7.07
C VAL A 37 -5.98 5.54 -6.13
N GLU A 38 -4.93 4.77 -6.03
CA GLU A 38 -3.69 5.14 -5.37
C GLU A 38 -2.55 5.09 -6.39
N PRO A 39 -1.99 6.23 -6.81
CA PRO A 39 -0.93 6.24 -7.80
C PRO A 39 0.45 5.90 -7.20
N ALA A 40 1.31 5.30 -8.01
CA ALA A 40 2.73 5.10 -7.77
C ALA A 40 3.53 5.85 -8.84
N GLY A 41 3.43 7.17 -8.85
CA GLY A 41 3.92 8.07 -9.87
C GLY A 41 2.79 8.68 -10.70
N LEU A 42 3.02 9.88 -11.23
CA LEU A 42 2.04 10.63 -12.01
C LEU A 42 2.34 10.65 -13.52
N HIS A 43 3.36 9.95 -13.99
CA HIS A 43 3.71 9.79 -15.41
C HIS A 43 3.75 11.12 -16.16
N ASP A 44 4.51 12.10 -15.62
CA ASP A 44 4.66 13.46 -16.16
C ASP A 44 3.35 14.29 -16.23
N ILE A 45 2.31 13.86 -15.55
CA ILE A 45 1.08 14.63 -15.38
C ILE A 45 1.26 15.55 -14.16
N PRO A 46 1.11 16.89 -14.32
CA PRO A 46 1.12 17.78 -13.16
C PRO A 46 0.03 17.40 -12.13
N ALA A 47 0.34 17.49 -10.84
CA ALA A 47 -0.55 17.04 -9.77
C ALA A 47 -1.98 17.63 -9.86
N LYS A 48 -2.11 18.92 -10.15
CA LYS A 48 -3.41 19.56 -10.37
C LYS A 48 -4.19 18.99 -11.56
N GLU A 49 -3.49 18.71 -12.65
CA GLU A 49 -4.11 18.10 -13.83
C GLU A 49 -4.54 16.67 -13.54
N PHE A 50 -3.69 15.89 -12.85
CA PHE A 50 -4.02 14.54 -12.42
C PHE A 50 -5.28 14.53 -11.56
N ARG A 51 -5.39 15.44 -10.59
CA ARG A 51 -6.59 15.58 -9.77
C ARG A 51 -7.84 15.89 -10.59
N SER A 52 -7.72 16.79 -11.60
CA SER A 52 -8.86 17.11 -12.49
C SER A 52 -9.29 15.89 -13.31
N ILE A 53 -8.36 15.08 -13.81
CA ILE A 53 -8.69 13.83 -14.52
C ILE A 53 -9.47 12.87 -13.62
N LEU A 54 -9.09 12.73 -12.34
CA LEU A 54 -9.82 11.89 -11.40
C LEU A 54 -11.22 12.44 -11.12
N ASP A 55 -11.37 13.75 -10.94
CA ASP A 55 -12.66 14.42 -10.71
C ASP A 55 -13.61 14.17 -11.90
N ASP A 56 -13.13 14.31 -13.14
CA ASP A 56 -13.91 14.07 -14.36
C ASP A 56 -14.37 12.60 -14.49
N LEU A 57 -13.60 11.66 -13.96
CA LEU A 57 -13.92 10.23 -13.95
C LEU A 57 -14.73 9.79 -12.72
N GLY A 58 -15.01 10.69 -11.78
CA GLY A 58 -15.67 10.37 -10.53
C GLY A 58 -14.86 9.47 -9.60
N LEU A 59 -13.52 9.50 -9.74
CA LEU A 59 -12.58 8.74 -8.91
C LEU A 59 -12.09 9.59 -7.74
N GLU A 60 -11.87 8.94 -6.62
CA GLU A 60 -11.26 9.52 -5.43
C GLU A 60 -9.81 9.07 -5.29
N MET A 61 -9.05 9.77 -4.47
CA MET A 61 -7.69 9.44 -4.09
C MET A 61 -7.53 9.69 -2.59
N VAL A 62 -7.09 8.68 -1.86
CA VAL A 62 -6.94 8.73 -0.39
C VAL A 62 -5.50 8.69 0.06
N SER A 63 -4.60 8.26 -0.82
CA SER A 63 -3.15 8.15 -0.59
C SER A 63 -2.41 8.14 -1.92
N THR A 64 -1.09 8.21 -1.85
CA THR A 64 -0.20 8.08 -3.01
C THR A 64 1.14 7.50 -2.59
N HIS A 65 1.69 6.59 -3.40
CA HIS A 65 3.05 6.08 -3.25
C HIS A 65 4.10 6.93 -3.99
N SER A 66 3.73 8.12 -4.43
CA SER A 66 4.66 9.10 -5.02
C SER A 66 4.08 10.51 -4.83
N PRO A 67 4.86 11.43 -4.28
CA PRO A 67 6.23 11.26 -3.81
C PRO A 67 6.30 10.50 -2.46
N TRP A 68 7.35 9.69 -2.29
CA TRP A 68 7.66 9.03 -1.03
C TRP A 68 8.49 9.93 -0.14
N ALA A 69 8.20 9.96 1.15
CA ALA A 69 9.04 10.61 2.13
C ALA A 69 10.13 9.66 2.62
N HIS A 70 11.40 10.02 2.42
CA HIS A 70 12.56 9.27 2.90
C HIS A 70 13.35 10.01 3.96
N THR A 71 13.46 11.32 3.79
CA THR A 71 14.26 12.17 4.67
C THR A 71 13.54 13.46 5.00
N PRO A 72 13.89 14.15 6.10
CA PRO A 72 13.32 15.44 6.42
C PRO A 72 13.52 16.52 5.34
N ALA A 73 14.57 16.40 4.52
CA ALA A 73 14.85 17.36 3.45
C ALA A 73 13.81 17.31 2.31
N ASP A 74 13.13 16.17 2.14
CA ASP A 74 12.13 15.99 1.10
C ASP A 74 10.77 16.59 1.47
N CYS A 75 10.51 16.77 2.76
CA CYS A 75 9.17 17.03 3.29
C CYS A 75 8.49 18.25 2.68
N GLN A 76 9.19 19.39 2.51
CA GLN A 76 8.55 20.61 2.01
C GLN A 76 8.03 20.44 0.59
N LYS A 77 8.84 19.86 -0.30
CA LYS A 77 8.43 19.57 -1.68
C LYS A 77 7.21 18.64 -1.73
N ILE A 78 7.21 17.63 -0.84
CA ILE A 78 6.10 16.67 -0.74
C ILE A 78 4.84 17.37 -0.24
N ILE A 79 4.93 18.24 0.77
CA ILE A 79 3.80 19.03 1.29
C ILE A 79 3.14 19.85 0.18
N ASP A 80 3.95 20.52 -0.64
CA ASP A 80 3.45 21.33 -1.76
C ASP A 80 2.70 20.46 -2.79
N GLU A 81 3.25 19.31 -3.16
CA GLU A 81 2.65 18.38 -4.12
C GLU A 81 1.36 17.73 -3.57
N LEU A 82 1.35 17.32 -2.30
CA LEU A 82 0.16 16.80 -1.63
C LEU A 82 -0.98 17.83 -1.59
N GLY A 83 -0.64 19.11 -1.40
CA GLY A 83 -1.60 20.21 -1.48
C GLY A 83 -2.27 20.30 -2.86
N ASP A 84 -1.50 20.15 -3.93
CA ASP A 84 -2.01 20.12 -5.31
C ASP A 84 -2.88 18.88 -5.58
N LEU A 85 -2.56 17.74 -4.95
CA LEU A 85 -3.34 16.51 -5.00
C LEU A 85 -4.57 16.51 -4.06
N ARG A 86 -4.70 17.52 -3.21
CA ARG A 86 -5.73 17.61 -2.17
C ARG A 86 -5.68 16.46 -1.15
N LEU A 87 -4.47 16.00 -0.81
CA LEU A 87 -4.22 14.99 0.21
C LEU A 87 -3.74 15.61 1.52
N THR A 88 -4.16 15.00 2.61
CA THR A 88 -3.73 15.35 3.99
C THR A 88 -2.95 14.22 4.64
N ASN A 89 -2.41 13.33 3.84
CA ASN A 89 -1.53 12.24 4.28
C ASN A 89 -0.35 12.07 3.33
N CYS A 90 0.71 11.46 3.84
CA CYS A 90 1.91 11.10 3.11
C CYS A 90 2.26 9.66 3.41
N VAL A 91 2.57 8.87 2.39
CA VAL A 91 3.10 7.52 2.57
C VAL A 91 4.62 7.58 2.61
N CYS A 92 5.22 6.92 3.61
CA CYS A 92 6.64 6.58 3.61
C CYS A 92 6.78 5.08 3.40
N GLY A 93 7.81 4.70 2.67
CA GLY A 93 8.19 3.32 2.46
C GLY A 93 9.69 3.19 2.54
N TYR A 94 10.12 2.01 2.91
CA TYR A 94 11.51 1.71 3.16
C TYR A 94 11.95 0.52 2.33
N GLY A 95 13.27 0.35 2.18
CA GLY A 95 13.85 -0.82 1.55
C GLY A 95 14.41 -1.80 2.58
N PRO A 96 14.82 -3.01 2.14
CA PRO A 96 15.38 -4.01 3.05
C PRO A 96 16.62 -3.54 3.81
N ASN A 97 17.39 -2.62 3.22
CA ASN A 97 18.59 -2.06 3.86
C ASN A 97 18.25 -1.20 5.09
N ASP A 98 17.06 -0.57 5.10
CA ASP A 98 16.60 0.25 6.22
C ASP A 98 16.19 -0.58 7.44
N PHE A 99 16.01 -1.89 7.23
CA PHE A 99 15.68 -2.89 8.25
C PHE A 99 16.73 -4.03 8.31
N SER A 100 17.97 -3.82 7.81
CA SER A 100 19.00 -4.87 7.78
C SER A 100 19.41 -5.32 9.18
N ASP A 101 19.55 -4.39 10.10
CA ASP A 101 20.02 -4.60 11.47
C ASP A 101 19.45 -3.53 12.43
N LEU A 102 19.78 -3.62 13.72
CA LEU A 102 19.26 -2.68 14.73
C LEU A 102 19.71 -1.23 14.49
N ASP A 103 20.90 -1.01 13.99
CA ASP A 103 21.39 0.35 13.73
C ASP A 103 20.70 0.97 12.52
N ALA A 104 20.40 0.16 11.50
CA ALA A 104 19.60 0.59 10.35
C ALA A 104 18.18 0.95 10.79
N ILE A 105 17.51 0.09 11.56
CA ILE A 105 16.18 0.36 12.11
C ILE A 105 16.17 1.64 12.93
N LYS A 106 17.20 1.88 13.76
CA LYS A 106 17.30 3.10 14.56
C LYS A 106 17.42 4.34 13.67
N ARG A 107 18.29 4.33 12.66
CA ARG A 107 18.42 5.46 11.71
C ARG A 107 17.10 5.73 10.99
N THR A 108 16.41 4.69 10.57
CA THR A 108 15.10 4.78 9.91
C THR A 108 14.07 5.38 10.85
N ALA A 109 14.05 4.97 12.11
CA ALA A 109 13.17 5.51 13.13
C ALA A 109 13.47 7.00 13.44
N ASP A 110 14.73 7.38 13.54
CA ASP A 110 15.14 8.77 13.76
C ASP A 110 14.69 9.68 12.60
N ASN A 111 14.88 9.24 11.34
CA ASN A 111 14.39 9.94 10.16
C ASN A 111 12.85 10.05 10.15
N THR A 112 12.15 8.97 10.47
CA THR A 112 10.69 8.97 10.50
C THR A 112 10.15 9.93 11.57
N ASN A 113 10.75 9.95 12.76
CA ASN A 113 10.35 10.87 13.82
C ASN A 113 10.55 12.35 13.42
N ALA A 114 11.66 12.65 12.74
CA ALA A 114 11.91 14.00 12.22
C ALA A 114 10.90 14.40 11.12
N MET A 115 10.54 13.48 10.23
CA MET A 115 9.50 13.73 9.21
C MET A 115 8.11 13.89 9.84
N LEU A 116 7.77 13.09 10.85
CA LEU A 116 6.51 13.20 11.59
C LEU A 116 6.32 14.60 12.18
N GLU A 117 7.40 15.20 12.73
CA GLU A 117 7.34 16.54 13.30
C GLU A 117 7.05 17.60 12.23
N ILE A 118 7.64 17.47 11.03
CA ILE A 118 7.44 18.39 9.91
C ILE A 118 6.02 18.24 9.35
N PHE A 119 5.59 17.02 9.00
CA PHE A 119 4.28 16.76 8.43
C PHE A 119 3.15 17.11 9.39
N SER A 120 3.31 16.83 10.69
CA SER A 120 2.32 17.20 11.71
C SER A 120 2.08 18.71 11.78
N LYS A 121 3.13 19.53 11.67
CA LYS A 121 3.01 21.01 11.61
C LYS A 121 2.26 21.47 10.35
N ALA A 122 2.31 20.73 9.29
CA ALA A 122 1.56 20.98 8.05
C ALA A 122 0.15 20.38 8.05
N GLY A 123 -0.27 19.70 9.13
CA GLY A 123 -1.57 19.00 9.20
C GLY A 123 -1.62 17.73 8.36
N ILE A 124 -0.47 17.14 8.04
CA ILE A 124 -0.37 15.91 7.22
C ILE A 124 -0.07 14.73 8.13
N THR A 125 -0.82 13.63 7.94
CA THR A 125 -0.59 12.36 8.63
C THR A 125 0.42 11.53 7.85
N LEU A 126 1.47 11.06 8.53
CA LEU A 126 2.46 10.17 7.93
C LEU A 126 2.03 8.71 8.14
N PHE A 127 1.94 7.95 7.04
CA PHE A 127 1.71 6.51 7.03
C PHE A 127 2.99 5.78 6.66
N GLN A 128 3.15 4.56 7.16
CA GLN A 128 4.12 3.63 6.59
C GLN A 128 3.40 2.50 5.86
N HIS A 129 3.80 2.24 4.62
CA HIS A 129 3.49 1.03 3.87
C HIS A 129 4.58 -0.02 4.13
N ASN A 130 4.19 -1.24 4.49
CA ASN A 130 5.12 -2.34 4.79
C ASN A 130 5.27 -3.32 3.63
N HIS A 131 6.40 -4.01 3.64
CA HIS A 131 6.70 -5.20 2.85
C HIS A 131 6.93 -6.40 3.78
N ALA A 132 7.51 -7.49 3.26
CA ALA A 132 7.75 -8.69 4.05
C ALA A 132 8.96 -8.57 4.99
N PHE A 133 10.01 -7.84 4.60
CA PHE A 133 11.27 -7.77 5.36
C PHE A 133 11.14 -7.11 6.73
N GLU A 134 10.14 -6.26 6.95
CA GLU A 134 9.84 -5.70 8.26
C GLU A 134 9.36 -6.78 9.23
N PHE A 135 8.80 -7.86 8.72
CA PHE A 135 8.32 -9.01 9.50
C PHE A 135 9.37 -10.10 9.72
N ASP A 136 10.62 -9.89 9.29
CA ASP A 136 11.75 -10.66 9.77
C ASP A 136 12.01 -10.40 11.26
N ARG A 137 12.86 -11.24 11.87
CA ARG A 137 13.15 -11.16 13.31
C ARG A 137 14.62 -10.89 13.59
N ILE A 138 14.85 -10.10 14.63
CA ILE A 138 16.17 -9.91 15.27
C ILE A 138 16.01 -10.33 16.72
N GLY A 139 16.81 -11.31 17.15
CA GLY A 139 16.75 -11.81 18.54
C GLY A 139 15.39 -12.38 18.95
N GLY A 140 14.58 -12.85 17.98
CA GLY A 140 13.24 -13.39 18.21
C GLY A 140 12.12 -12.34 18.15
N GLU A 141 12.41 -11.04 18.12
CA GLU A 141 11.45 -9.96 18.00
C GLU A 141 11.27 -9.54 16.53
N LEU A 142 10.05 -9.20 16.10
CA LEU A 142 9.81 -8.64 14.77
C LEU A 142 10.55 -7.31 14.60
N LYS A 143 11.24 -7.12 13.50
CA LYS A 143 11.88 -5.85 13.15
C LYS A 143 10.87 -4.69 13.15
N TYR A 144 9.64 -4.98 12.71
CA TYR A 144 8.56 -4.01 12.73
C TYR A 144 8.15 -3.56 14.13
N ASP A 145 8.10 -4.48 15.11
CA ASP A 145 7.83 -4.13 16.50
C ASP A 145 8.93 -3.23 17.08
N ILE A 146 10.19 -3.54 16.77
CA ILE A 146 11.35 -2.74 17.20
C ILE A 146 11.22 -1.32 16.66
N TYR A 147 10.95 -1.19 15.36
CA TYR A 147 10.76 0.11 14.71
C TYR A 147 9.57 0.88 15.28
N LEU A 148 8.40 0.27 15.37
CA LEU A 148 7.17 0.91 15.83
C LEU A 148 7.21 1.33 17.30
N ARG A 149 8.04 0.70 18.11
CA ARG A 149 8.32 1.14 19.48
C ARG A 149 9.13 2.42 19.53
N MET A 150 10.01 2.64 18.54
CA MET A 150 10.80 3.87 18.40
C MET A 150 10.02 5.00 17.71
N VAL A 151 9.00 4.68 16.93
CA VAL A 151 8.20 5.64 16.15
C VAL A 151 6.73 5.54 16.55
N SER A 152 6.37 6.16 17.67
CA SER A 152 5.02 6.04 18.22
C SER A 152 3.94 6.76 17.41
N GLY A 153 4.32 7.81 16.65
CA GLY A 153 3.38 8.66 15.91
C GLY A 153 3.01 8.21 14.51
N VAL A 154 3.77 7.31 13.89
CA VAL A 154 3.49 6.86 12.52
C VAL A 154 2.22 6.01 12.47
N LYS A 155 1.37 6.28 11.48
CA LYS A 155 0.21 5.44 11.14
C LYS A 155 0.60 4.38 10.13
N LEU A 156 -0.30 3.41 9.89
CA LEU A 156 -0.01 2.27 9.03
C LEU A 156 -1.01 2.21 7.88
N GLU A 157 -0.46 2.19 6.69
CA GLU A 157 -1.08 1.59 5.52
C GLU A 157 -0.62 0.14 5.50
N LEU A 158 -1.39 -0.73 6.19
CA LEU A 158 -0.98 -2.10 6.38
C LEU A 158 -1.22 -2.93 5.12
N ASP A 159 -0.15 -3.40 4.49
CA ASP A 159 -0.25 -4.45 3.49
C ASP A 159 -0.36 -5.80 4.19
N ALA A 160 -1.58 -6.34 4.21
CA ALA A 160 -1.86 -7.57 4.94
C ALA A 160 -1.17 -8.80 4.34
N TYR A 161 -1.00 -8.87 3.02
CA TYR A 161 -0.34 -10.02 2.39
C TYR A 161 1.14 -10.08 2.77
N TRP A 162 1.84 -8.95 2.70
CA TRP A 162 3.25 -8.91 3.06
C TRP A 162 3.52 -9.22 4.53
N THR A 163 2.52 -9.03 5.42
CA THR A 163 2.69 -9.41 6.83
C THR A 163 2.89 -10.90 7.05
N ASN A 164 2.45 -11.76 6.08
CA ASN A 164 2.63 -13.21 6.24
C ASN A 164 4.10 -13.64 6.23
N ASN A 165 4.98 -12.79 5.70
CA ASN A 165 6.41 -13.06 5.59
C ASN A 165 6.69 -14.51 5.15
N PHE A 166 6.13 -14.87 3.98
CA PHE A 166 6.29 -16.19 3.34
C PHE A 166 5.82 -17.38 4.21
N GLY A 167 4.77 -17.16 4.98
CA GLY A 167 4.14 -18.16 5.83
C GLY A 167 4.70 -18.25 7.24
N ALA A 168 5.55 -17.29 7.64
CA ALA A 168 6.07 -17.22 9.00
C ALA A 168 5.08 -16.60 9.99
N GLU A 169 4.22 -15.69 9.53
CA GLU A 169 3.25 -14.96 10.38
C GLU A 169 1.82 -15.11 9.83
N SER A 170 0.82 -14.90 10.68
CA SER A 170 -0.59 -14.87 10.28
C SER A 170 -1.05 -13.45 9.95
N PRO A 171 -1.50 -13.14 8.73
CA PRO A 171 -2.04 -11.83 8.40
C PRO A 171 -3.18 -11.37 9.32
N VAL A 172 -4.07 -12.29 9.70
CA VAL A 172 -5.17 -11.99 10.61
C VAL A 172 -4.66 -11.54 11.98
N GLU A 173 -3.66 -12.23 12.52
CA GLU A 173 -3.07 -11.85 13.82
C GLU A 173 -2.26 -10.55 13.71
N MET A 174 -1.65 -10.26 12.55
CA MET A 174 -0.96 -8.99 12.33
C MET A 174 -1.95 -7.82 12.24
N VAL A 175 -3.09 -7.98 11.56
CA VAL A 175 -4.16 -6.97 11.56
C VAL A 175 -4.64 -6.70 12.98
N LYS A 176 -4.93 -7.74 13.78
CA LYS A 176 -5.31 -7.58 15.20
C LYS A 176 -4.26 -6.82 15.99
N LYS A 177 -3.00 -7.17 15.80
CA LYS A 177 -1.87 -6.59 16.52
C LYS A 177 -1.70 -5.10 16.24
N PHE A 178 -1.84 -4.69 14.99
CA PHE A 178 -1.56 -3.32 14.55
C PHE A 178 -2.81 -2.45 14.37
N ARG A 179 -4.00 -2.97 14.66
CA ARG A 179 -5.30 -2.35 14.38
C ARG A 179 -5.42 -0.88 14.84
N ASP A 180 -4.83 -0.54 15.99
CA ASP A 180 -4.95 0.81 16.58
C ASP A 180 -4.09 1.86 15.84
N ARG A 181 -3.17 1.40 15.01
CA ARG A 181 -2.33 2.27 14.17
C ARG A 181 -2.77 2.33 12.72
N MET A 182 -3.60 1.39 12.27
CA MET A 182 -4.04 1.30 10.88
C MET A 182 -4.92 2.49 10.50
N VAL A 183 -4.70 3.02 9.32
CA VAL A 183 -5.51 4.07 8.68
C VAL A 183 -5.92 3.67 7.28
N LEU A 184 -5.20 2.73 6.65
CA LEU A 184 -5.49 2.19 5.34
C LEU A 184 -5.09 0.71 5.29
N LEU A 185 -5.72 -0.07 4.43
CA LEU A 185 -5.48 -1.49 4.26
C LEU A 185 -5.20 -1.81 2.79
N HIS A 186 -4.04 -2.42 2.53
CA HIS A 186 -3.74 -3.05 1.25
C HIS A 186 -4.07 -4.53 1.30
N LEU A 187 -4.74 -5.02 0.26
CA LEU A 187 -5.06 -6.43 0.06
C LEU A 187 -4.42 -6.96 -1.22
N LYS A 188 -3.67 -8.02 -1.05
CA LYS A 188 -3.17 -8.92 -2.10
C LYS A 188 -3.62 -10.33 -1.75
N ASP A 189 -3.52 -11.26 -2.70
CA ASP A 189 -3.74 -12.69 -2.45
C ASP A 189 -2.76 -13.54 -3.24
N GLY A 190 -2.46 -14.71 -2.70
CA GLY A 190 -1.53 -15.66 -3.29
C GLY A 190 -1.13 -16.72 -2.27
N PRO A 191 -0.31 -17.70 -2.68
CA PRO A 191 0.20 -18.70 -1.77
C PRO A 191 1.16 -18.08 -0.75
N PHE A 192 1.02 -18.43 0.53
CA PHE A 192 1.92 -17.95 1.58
C PHE A 192 3.31 -18.59 1.50
N ARG A 193 3.36 -19.87 1.15
CA ARG A 193 4.62 -20.62 1.00
C ARG A 193 5.13 -20.50 -0.42
N GLN A 194 6.01 -19.56 -0.61
CA GLN A 194 6.85 -19.47 -1.79
C GLN A 194 8.27 -19.86 -1.36
N ASP A 195 9.04 -20.46 -2.26
CA ASP A 195 10.38 -20.93 -1.89
C ASP A 195 11.25 -19.77 -1.41
N ALA A 196 11.47 -19.70 -0.10
CA ALA A 196 12.24 -18.64 0.54
C ALA A 196 13.70 -18.57 0.05
N ASN A 197 14.26 -19.68 -0.48
CA ASN A 197 15.62 -19.72 -0.99
C ASN A 197 15.81 -18.98 -2.33
N GLU A 198 14.71 -18.63 -2.99
CA GLU A 198 14.76 -17.91 -4.26
C GLU A 198 14.44 -16.42 -4.12
N GLN A 199 14.24 -15.91 -2.91
CA GLN A 199 13.92 -14.51 -2.67
C GLN A 199 15.18 -13.69 -2.56
N THR A 200 15.40 -12.85 -3.53
CA THR A 200 16.47 -11.87 -3.52
C THR A 200 15.90 -10.48 -3.69
N TYR A 201 16.34 -9.57 -2.83
CA TYR A 201 16.13 -8.15 -3.04
C TYR A 201 17.33 -7.58 -3.80
N LYS A 202 17.10 -6.98 -4.96
CA LYS A 202 18.12 -6.21 -5.69
C LYS A 202 17.74 -4.73 -5.63
N ASN A 203 18.65 -3.92 -5.13
CA ASN A 203 18.46 -2.47 -5.01
C ASN A 203 17.19 -2.06 -4.24
N GLY A 204 16.83 -2.83 -3.21
CA GLY A 204 15.62 -2.57 -2.44
C GLY A 204 14.31 -3.05 -3.08
N ILE A 205 14.38 -3.67 -4.25
CA ILE A 205 13.22 -4.21 -4.96
C ILE A 205 13.28 -5.73 -4.88
N LEU A 206 12.14 -6.36 -4.62
CA LEU A 206 12.02 -7.81 -4.68
C LEU A 206 12.32 -8.28 -6.11
N ASP A 207 13.46 -8.97 -6.30
CA ASP A 207 13.95 -9.41 -7.61
C ASP A 207 13.27 -10.70 -8.09
N ARG A 208 12.18 -11.09 -7.45
CA ARG A 208 11.48 -12.32 -7.77
C ARG A 208 10.03 -12.07 -8.06
N LYS A 209 9.55 -12.72 -9.09
CA LYS A 209 8.11 -12.81 -9.37
C LYS A 209 7.44 -13.69 -8.31
N ILE A 210 6.88 -13.06 -7.31
CA ILE A 210 5.95 -13.72 -6.41
C ILE A 210 4.68 -14.00 -7.21
N THR A 211 4.25 -15.24 -7.23
CA THR A 211 3.01 -15.63 -7.90
C THR A 211 1.84 -15.21 -7.03
N LEU A 212 1.26 -14.03 -7.30
CA LEU A 212 -0.02 -13.62 -6.74
C LEU A 212 -1.17 -14.11 -7.63
N CYS A 213 -2.37 -14.04 -7.12
CA CYS A 213 -3.60 -14.38 -7.82
C CYS A 213 -4.71 -13.36 -7.50
N PRO A 214 -5.83 -13.36 -8.23
CA PRO A 214 -6.98 -12.56 -7.85
C PRO A 214 -7.43 -12.83 -6.41
N LEU A 215 -7.95 -11.81 -5.74
CA LEU A 215 -8.46 -11.94 -4.38
C LEU A 215 -9.48 -13.08 -4.27
N GLY A 216 -9.38 -13.87 -3.20
CA GLY A 216 -10.21 -15.05 -2.95
C GLY A 216 -9.76 -16.33 -3.66
N GLN A 217 -8.60 -16.33 -4.32
CA GLN A 217 -8.04 -17.49 -5.01
C GLN A 217 -6.71 -17.97 -4.42
N GLY A 218 -6.23 -17.34 -3.37
CA GLY A 218 -5.00 -17.70 -2.65
C GLY A 218 -5.26 -18.16 -1.22
N ASP A 219 -4.27 -18.00 -0.37
CA ASP A 219 -4.28 -18.45 1.02
C ASP A 219 -4.80 -17.38 2.01
N MET A 220 -5.11 -16.15 1.54
CA MET A 220 -5.58 -15.09 2.40
C MET A 220 -7.00 -15.35 2.90
N GLU A 221 -7.17 -15.40 4.21
CA GLU A 221 -8.48 -15.48 4.87
C GLU A 221 -9.20 -14.12 4.83
N ILE A 222 -9.49 -13.60 3.62
CA ILE A 222 -9.94 -12.20 3.40
C ILE A 222 -11.16 -11.85 4.25
N ALA A 223 -12.17 -12.71 4.32
CA ALA A 223 -13.37 -12.46 5.12
C ALA A 223 -13.01 -12.24 6.60
N ARG A 224 -12.22 -13.14 7.17
CA ARG A 224 -11.79 -13.10 8.57
C ARG A 224 -10.88 -11.89 8.82
N LEU A 225 -9.99 -11.58 7.89
CA LEU A 225 -9.12 -10.40 7.97
C LEU A 225 -9.94 -9.11 8.01
N LEU A 226 -10.97 -9.00 7.18
CA LEU A 226 -11.86 -7.84 7.16
C LEU A 226 -12.74 -7.72 8.41
N GLU A 227 -13.11 -8.84 9.06
CA GLU A 227 -13.79 -8.84 10.35
C GLU A 227 -12.92 -8.25 11.47
N GLU A 228 -11.61 -8.52 11.43
CA GLU A 228 -10.65 -7.99 12.40
C GLU A 228 -10.18 -6.55 12.08
N THR A 229 -10.38 -6.10 10.85
CA THR A 229 -10.03 -4.73 10.43
C THR A 229 -10.96 -3.73 11.11
N PRO A 230 -10.42 -2.67 11.75
CA PRO A 230 -11.24 -1.67 12.44
C PRO A 230 -12.30 -1.03 11.55
N ASP A 231 -13.46 -0.73 12.10
CA ASP A 231 -14.55 -0.03 11.40
C ASP A 231 -14.18 1.41 11.00
N SER A 232 -13.12 1.97 11.56
CA SER A 232 -12.55 3.25 11.15
C SER A 232 -11.90 3.20 9.77
N ILE A 233 -11.43 2.03 9.32
CA ILE A 233 -10.88 1.83 7.97
C ILE A 233 -12.05 1.75 6.99
N LYS A 234 -12.19 2.81 6.20
CA LYS A 234 -13.31 2.96 5.22
C LYS A 234 -12.91 2.52 3.83
N GLU A 235 -11.63 2.55 3.53
CA GLU A 235 -11.06 2.27 2.22
C GLU A 235 -10.19 1.02 2.27
N VAL A 236 -10.29 0.20 1.24
CA VAL A 236 -9.47 -0.99 1.03
C VAL A 236 -8.87 -0.92 -0.36
N ILE A 237 -7.56 -0.97 -0.44
CA ILE A 237 -6.81 -0.85 -1.68
C ILE A 237 -6.35 -2.23 -2.13
N VAL A 238 -6.79 -2.65 -3.30
CA VAL A 238 -6.32 -3.87 -3.96
C VAL A 238 -4.99 -3.59 -4.64
N GLU A 239 -4.02 -4.46 -4.43
CA GLU A 239 -2.73 -4.36 -5.09
C GLU A 239 -2.21 -5.73 -5.55
N HIS A 240 -1.57 -5.76 -6.72
CA HIS A 240 -0.89 -6.95 -7.24
C HIS A 240 0.45 -6.55 -7.86
N ASP A 241 1.56 -6.99 -7.26
CA ASP A 241 2.89 -6.79 -7.85
C ASP A 241 3.08 -7.64 -9.10
N TYR A 242 2.58 -8.85 -9.07
CA TYR A 242 2.55 -9.84 -10.14
C TYR A 242 1.27 -10.66 -10.06
N SER A 243 0.96 -11.43 -11.10
CA SER A 243 -0.17 -12.34 -11.09
C SER A 243 0.10 -13.58 -11.92
N ASN A 244 -0.57 -14.67 -11.57
CA ASN A 244 -0.62 -15.90 -12.37
C ASN A 244 -1.56 -15.78 -13.58
N LYS A 245 -2.26 -14.65 -13.72
CA LYS A 245 -3.15 -14.31 -14.82
C LYS A 245 -2.74 -12.99 -15.47
N GLU A 246 -3.38 -12.66 -16.58
CA GLU A 246 -3.28 -11.33 -17.16
C GLU A 246 -3.78 -10.29 -16.15
N MET A 247 -3.05 -9.16 -16.00
CA MET A 247 -3.28 -8.26 -14.88
C MET A 247 -4.66 -7.59 -14.92
N TRP A 248 -5.19 -7.24 -16.10
CA TRP A 248 -6.55 -6.70 -16.19
C TRP A 248 -7.63 -7.72 -15.76
N GLN A 249 -7.40 -9.00 -16.06
CA GLN A 249 -8.26 -10.05 -15.55
C GLN A 249 -8.14 -10.14 -14.02
N THR A 250 -6.93 -10.11 -13.49
CA THR A 250 -6.66 -10.18 -12.05
C THR A 250 -7.38 -9.06 -11.28
N VAL A 251 -7.22 -7.80 -11.71
CA VAL A 251 -7.85 -6.67 -11.01
C VAL A 251 -9.37 -6.66 -11.18
N THR A 252 -9.88 -7.16 -12.31
CA THR A 252 -11.33 -7.29 -12.52
C THR A 252 -11.93 -8.37 -11.62
N GLU A 253 -11.33 -9.56 -11.58
CA GLU A 253 -11.78 -10.66 -10.71
C GLU A 253 -11.68 -10.27 -9.22
N SER A 254 -10.64 -9.55 -8.82
CA SER A 254 -10.49 -9.04 -7.46
C SER A 254 -11.59 -8.05 -7.09
N TYR A 255 -11.91 -7.11 -7.98
CA TYR A 255 -13.05 -6.20 -7.80
C TYR A 255 -14.37 -6.96 -7.64
N GLU A 256 -14.62 -7.92 -8.54
CA GLU A 256 -15.83 -8.74 -8.50
C GLU A 256 -15.94 -9.55 -7.21
N TYR A 257 -14.86 -10.17 -6.78
CA TYR A 257 -14.82 -10.92 -5.52
C TYR A 257 -15.20 -10.03 -4.33
N MET A 258 -14.59 -8.86 -4.21
CA MET A 258 -14.84 -7.95 -3.09
C MET A 258 -16.28 -7.40 -3.08
N THR A 259 -16.83 -7.10 -4.24
CA THR A 259 -18.17 -6.51 -4.35
C THR A 259 -19.28 -7.54 -4.29
N LYS A 260 -19.14 -8.69 -4.96
CA LYS A 260 -20.14 -9.80 -4.96
C LYS A 260 -20.27 -10.43 -3.58
N ASN A 261 -19.20 -10.53 -2.80
CA ASN A 261 -19.26 -11.01 -1.41
C ASN A 261 -19.72 -9.92 -0.42
N GLY A 262 -19.95 -8.71 -0.88
CA GLY A 262 -20.44 -7.62 -0.05
C GLY A 262 -19.41 -7.03 0.91
N PHE A 263 -18.12 -7.29 0.70
CA PHE A 263 -17.02 -6.77 1.51
C PHE A 263 -16.79 -5.28 1.25
N CYS A 264 -16.90 -4.86 -0.01
CA CYS A 264 -16.74 -3.48 -0.42
C CYS A 264 -17.85 -3.02 -1.37
N VAL A 265 -17.89 -1.70 -1.59
CA VAL A 265 -18.70 -1.06 -2.64
C VAL A 265 -17.77 -0.33 -3.62
N GLY A 266 -18.13 -0.40 -4.90
CA GLY A 266 -17.52 0.39 -5.97
C GLY A 266 -18.48 1.45 -6.49
N THR A 267 -18.20 2.00 -7.67
CA THR A 267 -19.18 2.77 -8.46
C THR A 267 -20.25 1.80 -8.98
N VAL A 268 -21.51 2.11 -8.72
CA VAL A 268 -22.66 1.36 -9.27
C VAL A 268 -22.90 1.81 -10.70
#